data_19c2f1785b30968e83bd6af2821b79e7
#
_entry.id   19c2f1785b30968e83bd6af2821b79e7
#
_cell.length_a   1.000
_cell.length_b   1.000
_cell.length_c   1.000
_cell.angle_alpha   90.00
_cell.angle_beta   90.00
_cell.angle_gamma   90.00
#
_symmetry.space_group_name_H-M   'P 1'
#
loop_
_entity.id
_entity.type
_entity.pdbx_description
1 polymer ?
#
loop_
_entity_poly.entity_id
_entity_poly.type
_entity_poly.pdbx_seq_one_letter_code
_entity_poly.pdbx_strand_id
1 'polypeptide(L)'
;MSEYQFYEFAAIDRPLTSREMEKLRAVSTRGIITPYSFTNHYHWGALKADPQDWMKRYFDAHVYLADWGQCTFSLKLPKSSFSKEDIDPFKNRASLFATSTNTHWIIDWLASDEPFDDDRYAEDDGTGWL
;
A
#
# COMPACT_ATOMS: atom_id res chain seq x y z
N MET A 1 3.83 -11.42 22.13
CA MET A 1 4.30 -11.33 20.76
C MET A 1 3.86 -10.03 20.14
N SER A 2 4.76 -9.32 19.55
CA SER A 2 4.39 -8.05 18.96
C SER A 2 3.68 -8.28 17.64
N GLU A 3 2.81 -7.37 17.33
CA GLU A 3 2.08 -7.42 16.07
C GLU A 3 2.48 -6.21 15.26
N TYR A 4 3.75 -6.09 15.00
CA TYR A 4 4.25 -4.94 14.28
C TYR A 4 3.72 -4.91 12.86
N GLN A 5 3.19 -3.78 12.47
CA GLN A 5 2.73 -3.53 11.11
C GLN A 5 3.21 -2.16 10.67
N PHE A 6 3.62 -2.08 9.44
CA PHE A 6 4.08 -0.83 8.83
C PHE A 6 3.23 -0.54 7.62
N TYR A 7 2.73 0.68 7.55
CA TYR A 7 1.96 1.15 6.40
C TYR A 7 2.63 2.38 5.83
N GLU A 8 2.80 2.40 4.53
CA GLU A 8 3.27 3.60 3.82
C GLU A 8 2.40 3.81 2.59
N PHE A 9 1.94 5.03 2.40
CA PHE A 9 1.18 5.42 1.21
C PHE A 9 1.85 6.63 0.60
N ALA A 10 1.85 6.73 -0.72
CA ALA A 10 2.46 7.86 -1.42
C ALA A 10 1.48 8.46 -2.42
N ALA A 11 1.40 9.78 -2.43
CA ALA A 11 0.62 10.53 -3.39
C ALA A 11 1.60 11.07 -4.42
N ILE A 12 1.66 10.42 -5.58
CA ILE A 12 2.66 10.72 -6.59
C ILE A 12 2.13 11.68 -7.64
N ASP A 13 0.90 11.46 -8.08
CA ASP A 13 0.32 12.21 -9.17
C ASP A 13 -0.01 13.65 -8.76
N ARG A 14 -0.51 13.83 -7.57
CA ARG A 14 -0.80 15.15 -7.03
C ARG A 14 -0.64 15.13 -5.51
N PRO A 15 -0.28 16.27 -4.90
CA PRO A 15 -0.20 16.32 -3.45
C PRO A 15 -1.58 16.26 -2.81
N LEU A 16 -1.61 15.82 -1.56
CA LEU A 16 -2.81 15.83 -0.76
C LEU A 16 -3.18 17.28 -0.43
N THR A 17 -4.46 17.56 -0.39
CA THR A 17 -4.93 18.86 0.07
C THR A 17 -4.92 18.90 1.59
N SER A 18 -5.00 20.13 2.14
CA SER A 18 -5.09 20.26 3.60
C SER A 18 -6.30 19.52 4.15
N ARG A 19 -7.40 19.54 3.44
CA ARG A 19 -8.61 18.87 3.88
C ARG A 19 -8.43 17.36 3.89
N GLU A 20 -7.75 16.84 2.87
CA GLU A 20 -7.47 15.41 2.82
C GLU A 20 -6.54 14.99 3.95
N MET A 21 -5.53 15.80 4.23
CA MET A 21 -4.64 15.51 5.35
C MET A 21 -5.37 15.53 6.68
N GLU A 22 -6.32 16.44 6.85
CA GLU A 22 -7.13 16.46 8.05
C GLU A 22 -7.96 15.19 8.21
N LYS A 23 -8.51 14.70 7.12
CA LYS A 23 -9.29 13.46 7.17
C LYS A 23 -8.41 12.27 7.55
N LEU A 24 -7.19 12.23 7.03
CA LEU A 24 -6.26 11.18 7.40
C LEU A 24 -5.87 11.27 8.86
N ARG A 25 -5.66 12.50 9.36
CA ARG A 25 -5.30 12.71 10.76
C ARG A 25 -6.42 12.26 11.69
N ALA A 26 -7.67 12.40 11.26
CA ALA A 26 -8.79 11.94 12.07
C ALA A 26 -8.80 10.43 12.22
N VAL A 27 -8.28 9.70 11.23
CA VAL A 27 -8.19 8.24 11.28
C VAL A 27 -6.98 7.79 12.10
N SER A 28 -5.85 8.48 11.92
CA SER A 28 -4.61 8.05 12.54
C SER A 28 -3.91 9.24 13.20
N THR A 29 -4.03 9.34 14.50
CA THR A 29 -3.47 10.47 15.23
C THR A 29 -1.95 10.42 15.32
N ARG A 30 -1.36 9.24 15.13
CA ARG A 30 0.09 9.07 15.24
C ARG A 30 0.78 8.98 13.89
N GLY A 31 0.03 8.92 12.81
CA GLY A 31 0.64 8.79 11.50
C GLY A 31 1.45 10.02 11.12
N ILE A 32 2.47 9.82 10.33
CA ILE A 32 3.27 10.90 9.78
C ILE A 32 2.66 11.26 8.44
N ILE A 33 2.06 12.44 8.36
CA ILE A 33 1.32 12.86 7.18
C ILE A 33 2.02 14.06 6.56
N THR A 34 2.37 13.94 5.29
CA THR A 34 2.90 15.06 4.50
C THR A 34 1.99 15.22 3.28
N PRO A 35 2.17 16.29 2.50
CA PRO A 35 1.36 16.41 1.28
C PRO A 35 1.56 15.25 0.30
N TYR A 36 2.63 14.49 0.44
CA TYR A 36 2.94 13.43 -0.51
C TYR A 36 2.94 12.03 0.10
N SER A 37 2.70 11.91 1.40
CA SER A 37 2.83 10.59 2.02
C SER A 37 2.05 10.47 3.30
N PHE A 38 1.76 9.22 3.66
CA PHE A 38 1.27 8.84 4.98
C PHE A 38 2.07 7.63 5.40
N THR A 39 2.63 7.66 6.62
CA THR A 39 3.44 6.56 7.15
C THR A 39 3.05 6.32 8.60
N ASN A 40 2.87 5.08 8.97
CA ASN A 40 2.61 4.75 10.36
C ASN A 40 3.07 3.34 10.69
N HIS A 41 3.50 3.17 11.92
CA HIS A 41 3.89 1.88 12.48
C HIS A 41 2.90 1.52 13.57
N TYR A 42 2.40 0.30 13.57
CA TYR A 42 1.49 -0.17 14.60
C TYR A 42 2.15 -1.32 15.34
N HIS A 43 2.25 -1.20 16.65
CA HIS A 43 2.69 -2.31 17.48
C HIS A 43 1.49 -3.04 18.06
N TRP A 44 0.35 -2.36 18.11
CA TRP A 44 -0.91 -2.94 18.59
C TRP A 44 -1.99 -2.40 17.67
N GLY A 45 -2.90 -3.28 17.31
CA GLY A 45 -3.99 -2.87 16.44
C GLY A 45 -3.54 -2.72 14.99
N ALA A 46 -4.32 -1.99 14.21
CA ALA A 46 -4.09 -1.85 12.79
C ALA A 46 -4.70 -0.54 12.31
N LEU A 47 -4.43 -0.23 11.04
CA LEU A 47 -5.02 0.94 10.41
C LEU A 47 -6.54 0.80 10.41
N LYS A 48 -7.23 1.84 10.85
CA LYS A 48 -8.68 1.83 10.96
C LYS A 48 -9.30 2.42 9.70
N ALA A 49 -8.86 1.96 8.56
CA ALA A 49 -9.37 2.39 7.27
C ALA A 49 -9.10 1.28 6.27
N ASP A 50 -9.78 1.33 5.14
CA ASP A 50 -9.60 0.37 4.07
C ASP A 50 -8.50 0.89 3.16
N PRO A 51 -7.36 0.18 3.05
CA PRO A 51 -6.29 0.63 2.15
C PRO A 51 -6.73 0.77 0.71
N GLN A 52 -7.64 -0.08 0.24
CA GLN A 52 -8.13 0.05 -1.14
C GLN A 52 -8.89 1.35 -1.33
N ASP A 53 -9.68 1.75 -0.34
CA ASP A 53 -10.41 3.01 -0.42
C ASP A 53 -9.43 4.19 -0.45
N TRP A 54 -8.37 4.14 0.35
CA TRP A 54 -7.36 5.18 0.36
C TRP A 54 -6.61 5.25 -0.96
N MET A 55 -6.35 4.10 -1.59
CA MET A 55 -5.73 4.09 -2.91
C MET A 55 -6.64 4.73 -3.95
N LYS A 56 -7.93 4.49 -3.85
CA LYS A 56 -8.87 5.09 -4.80
C LYS A 56 -8.98 6.60 -4.62
N ARG A 57 -8.89 7.08 -3.39
CA ARG A 57 -9.19 8.48 -3.08
C ARG A 57 -7.97 9.36 -3.01
N TYR A 58 -6.89 8.88 -2.43
CA TYR A 58 -5.80 9.76 -2.01
C TYR A 58 -4.44 9.39 -2.59
N PHE A 59 -4.15 8.12 -2.76
CA PHE A 59 -2.77 7.69 -2.96
C PHE A 59 -2.59 6.92 -4.23
N ASP A 60 -1.33 6.88 -4.70
CA ASP A 60 -0.96 6.21 -5.94
C ASP A 60 -0.10 4.98 -5.69
N ALA A 61 0.47 4.85 -4.51
CA ALA A 61 1.29 3.71 -4.16
C ALA A 61 1.13 3.39 -2.69
N HIS A 62 1.34 2.12 -2.33
CA HIS A 62 1.16 1.65 -0.96
C HIS A 62 2.08 0.47 -0.70
N VAL A 63 2.70 0.48 0.48
CA VAL A 63 3.47 -0.65 0.98
C VAL A 63 2.94 -1.02 2.37
N TYR A 64 2.72 -2.30 2.58
CA TYR A 64 2.31 -2.83 3.87
C TYR A 64 3.26 -3.96 4.24
N LEU A 65 3.81 -3.91 5.43
CA LEU A 65 4.71 -4.93 5.94
C LEU A 65 4.23 -5.35 7.33
N ALA A 66 4.26 -6.64 7.59
CA ALA A 66 3.93 -7.16 8.91
C ALA A 66 5.02 -8.11 9.37
N ASP A 67 5.26 -8.14 10.67
CA ASP A 67 6.36 -8.93 11.21
C ASP A 67 6.10 -10.43 11.16
N TRP A 68 4.89 -10.84 10.80
CA TRP A 68 4.62 -12.26 10.56
C TRP A 68 4.86 -12.65 9.11
N GLY A 69 5.52 -11.78 8.33
CA GLY A 69 5.97 -12.13 6.99
C GLY A 69 5.06 -11.72 5.85
N GLN A 70 4.02 -10.99 6.12
CA GLN A 70 3.13 -10.54 5.06
C GLN A 70 3.63 -9.22 4.48
N CYS A 71 3.60 -9.12 3.16
CA CYS A 71 4.01 -7.91 2.45
C CYS A 71 3.04 -7.64 1.32
N THR A 72 2.60 -6.40 1.19
CA THR A 72 1.75 -5.97 0.09
C THR A 72 2.35 -4.73 -0.54
N PHE A 73 2.39 -4.70 -1.86
CA PHE A 73 2.80 -3.52 -2.61
C PHE A 73 1.72 -3.21 -3.63
N SER A 74 1.25 -1.97 -3.67
CA SER A 74 0.15 -1.59 -4.55
C SER A 74 0.51 -0.36 -5.35
N LEU A 75 0.08 -0.33 -6.61
CA LEU A 75 0.23 0.83 -7.48
C LEU A 75 -1.11 1.16 -8.12
N LYS A 76 -1.39 2.45 -8.25
CA LYS A 76 -2.54 2.93 -8.99
C LYS A 76 -2.04 3.55 -10.28
N LEU A 77 -2.51 3.05 -11.41
CA LEU A 77 -2.04 3.45 -12.73
C LEU A 77 -3.21 3.88 -13.59
N PRO A 78 -3.04 4.93 -14.42
CA PRO A 78 -4.12 5.34 -15.31
C PRO A 78 -4.49 4.22 -16.28
N LYS A 79 -5.76 4.09 -16.56
CA LYS A 79 -6.21 3.08 -17.53
C LYS A 79 -5.67 3.33 -18.92
N SER A 80 -5.34 4.56 -19.22
CA SER A 80 -4.76 4.88 -20.53
C SER A 80 -3.38 4.28 -20.71
N SER A 81 -2.70 3.90 -19.62
CA SER A 81 -1.36 3.32 -19.71
C SER A 81 -1.37 1.84 -20.04
N PHE A 82 -2.45 1.14 -19.69
CA PHE A 82 -2.53 -0.31 -19.84
C PHE A 82 -3.93 -0.70 -20.21
N SER A 83 -4.07 -1.68 -21.08
CA SER A 83 -5.36 -2.25 -21.40
C SER A 83 -5.59 -3.47 -20.50
N LYS A 84 -6.82 -3.97 -20.51
CA LYS A 84 -7.12 -5.20 -19.80
C LYS A 84 -6.28 -6.35 -20.33
N GLU A 85 -6.03 -6.38 -21.62
CA GLU A 85 -5.21 -7.44 -22.22
C GLU A 85 -3.78 -7.37 -21.74
N ASP A 86 -3.27 -6.20 -21.40
CA ASP A 86 -1.92 -6.08 -20.89
C ASP A 86 -1.81 -6.65 -19.49
N ILE A 87 -2.87 -6.59 -18.72
CA ILE A 87 -2.85 -6.99 -17.32
C ILE A 87 -3.24 -8.44 -17.11
N ASP A 88 -4.18 -8.94 -17.91
CA ASP A 88 -4.72 -10.28 -17.72
C ASP A 88 -3.69 -11.39 -17.62
N PRO A 89 -2.60 -11.38 -18.42
CA PRO A 89 -1.62 -12.46 -18.29
C PRO A 89 -0.99 -12.53 -16.91
N PHE A 90 -0.89 -11.39 -16.22
CA PHE A 90 -0.27 -11.35 -14.89
C PHE A 90 -1.25 -11.75 -13.80
N LYS A 91 -2.54 -11.67 -14.06
CA LYS A 91 -3.55 -12.02 -13.06
C LYS A 91 -3.61 -13.51 -12.81
N ASN A 92 -3.00 -14.30 -13.65
CA ASN A 92 -2.95 -15.74 -13.43
C ASN A 92 -1.96 -16.12 -12.37
N ARG A 93 -1.12 -15.21 -11.93
CA ARG A 93 -0.17 -15.48 -10.88
C ARG A 93 -0.87 -15.33 -9.54
N ALA A 94 -0.54 -16.21 -8.63
CA ALA A 94 -1.27 -16.30 -7.37
C ALA A 94 -1.14 -15.07 -6.50
N SER A 95 -0.13 -14.27 -6.70
CA SER A 95 0.16 -13.16 -5.81
C SER A 95 -0.12 -11.79 -6.43
N LEU A 96 -0.77 -11.75 -7.58
CA LEU A 96 -1.04 -10.46 -8.22
C LEU A 96 -2.53 -10.31 -8.47
N PHE A 97 -3.08 -9.19 -8.04
CA PHE A 97 -4.49 -8.88 -8.21
C PHE A 97 -4.64 -7.51 -8.85
N ALA A 98 -5.66 -7.34 -9.65
CA ALA A 98 -5.94 -6.07 -10.29
C ALA A 98 -7.40 -5.71 -10.09
N THR A 99 -7.63 -4.50 -9.64
CA THR A 99 -8.97 -3.93 -9.46
C THR A 99 -9.04 -2.68 -10.29
N SER A 100 -10.19 -2.37 -10.84
CA SER A 100 -10.32 -1.17 -11.66
C SER A 100 -11.32 -0.20 -11.07
N THR A 101 -11.03 1.08 -11.25
CA THR A 101 -12.00 2.13 -11.06
C THR A 101 -12.37 2.65 -12.45
N ASN A 102 -13.13 3.73 -12.51
CA ASN A 102 -13.51 4.30 -13.81
C ASN A 102 -12.31 4.79 -14.59
N THR A 103 -11.24 5.19 -13.91
CA THR A 103 -10.13 5.86 -14.57
C THR A 103 -8.78 5.19 -14.34
N HIS A 104 -8.68 4.27 -13.39
CA HIS A 104 -7.39 3.72 -12.99
C HIS A 104 -7.45 2.22 -12.76
N TRP A 105 -6.28 1.59 -12.86
CA TRP A 105 -6.05 0.24 -12.36
C TRP A 105 -5.36 0.35 -11.01
N ILE A 106 -5.77 -0.50 -10.07
CA ILE A 106 -5.05 -0.68 -8.81
C ILE A 106 -4.52 -2.09 -8.81
N ILE A 107 -3.21 -2.22 -8.83
CA ILE A 107 -2.54 -3.50 -8.94
C ILE A 107 -1.88 -3.81 -7.61
N ASP A 108 -2.23 -4.94 -7.03
CA ASP A 108 -1.72 -5.36 -5.73
C ASP A 108 -0.84 -6.58 -5.91
N TRP A 109 0.38 -6.52 -5.40
CA TRP A 109 1.29 -7.65 -5.29
C TRP A 109 1.33 -8.07 -3.84
N LEU A 110 1.05 -9.34 -3.59
CA LEU A 110 1.01 -9.89 -2.25
C LEU A 110 2.10 -10.93 -2.11
N ALA A 111 2.84 -10.86 -1.03
CA ALA A 111 3.84 -11.86 -0.72
C ALA A 111 3.68 -12.23 0.74
N SER A 112 3.89 -13.49 1.07
CA SER A 112 3.94 -13.88 2.46
C SER A 112 5.21 -14.66 2.68
N ASP A 113 5.65 -14.61 3.93
CA ASP A 113 6.89 -15.23 4.31
C ASP A 113 6.64 -16.71 4.45
N GLU A 114 6.71 -17.40 3.38
CA GLU A 114 6.58 -18.83 3.43
C GLU A 114 7.83 -19.42 4.01
N PRO A 115 7.79 -20.68 4.33
CA PRO A 115 8.91 -21.25 5.03
C PRO A 115 10.20 -21.33 4.27
N PHE A 116 10.32 -20.78 3.14
CA PHE A 116 11.65 -20.79 2.57
C PHE A 116 12.57 -19.81 3.28
N ASP A 117 12.12 -19.17 4.26
CA ASP A 117 12.87 -18.38 5.18
C ASP A 117 13.99 -17.69 4.57
N ASP A 118 13.77 -16.88 3.70
CA ASP A 118 14.76 -16.19 3.00
C ASP A 118 15.33 -15.05 3.81
N ASP A 119 16.61 -15.01 3.92
CA ASP A 119 17.25 -13.94 4.65
C ASP A 119 17.04 -12.58 4.05
N ARG A 120 16.53 -12.50 2.86
CA ARG A 120 16.25 -11.21 2.24
C ARG A 120 15.42 -10.31 3.11
N TYR A 121 14.54 -10.89 3.90
CA TYR A 121 13.68 -10.07 4.74
C TYR A 121 14.39 -9.52 5.95
N ALA A 122 15.48 -10.12 6.34
CA ALA A 122 16.19 -9.68 7.51
C ALA A 122 16.84 -8.33 7.31
N GLU A 123 17.07 -7.95 6.08
CA GLU A 123 17.71 -6.68 5.79
C GLU A 123 16.74 -5.56 5.59
N ASP A 124 15.46 -5.87 5.64
CA ASP A 124 14.47 -4.86 5.39
C ASP A 124 14.11 -4.19 6.71
N ASP A 125 14.50 -2.96 6.87
CA ASP A 125 14.22 -2.24 8.09
C ASP A 125 12.90 -1.48 8.03
N GLY A 126 12.15 -1.64 6.98
CA GLY A 126 10.85 -1.01 6.90
C GLY A 126 10.86 0.47 6.64
N THR A 127 11.99 1.01 6.24
CA THR A 127 12.01 2.43 5.95
C THR A 127 11.78 2.66 4.47
N GLY A 128 10.91 3.60 4.21
CA GLY A 128 10.56 4.13 2.90
C GLY A 128 10.90 3.32 1.68
N TRP A 129 9.97 2.57 1.21
CA TRP A 129 10.12 1.83 -0.04
C TRP A 129 9.70 2.67 -1.23
N LEU A 130 8.90 3.67 -0.98
CA LEU A 130 8.35 4.52 -2.01
C LEU A 130 9.11 5.85 -2.06
#